data_8ed92786b6f92abf34c43820ab141fd8
#
_entry.id   8ed92786b6f92abf34c43820ab141fd8
#
_cell.length_a   1.000
_cell.length_b   1.000
_cell.length_c   1.000
_cell.angle_alpha   90.00
_cell.angle_beta   90.00
_cell.angle_gamma   90.00
#
_symmetry.space_group_name_H-M   'P 1'
#
loop_
_entity.id
_entity.type
_entity.pdbx_description
1 polymer ?
#
loop_
_entity_poly.entity_id
_entity_poly.type
_entity_poly.pdbx_seq_one_letter_code
_entity_poly.pdbx_strand_id
1 'polypeptide(L)'
;MFDVDISKGYVDMPVPEGIDLVSEIERMKREKNAVVLAHYYQSGDLQDIADYVGDSLALAQWAAKTDASILVLCGVHFMGETAKIICPDKKVLIPDMNAGCSLADSCPADAFAEFVKAHPGYKVISYVNTSAAVKAYTDVVVTSSNARQIVESFPADEKIIFGPDKNLGNYINSITGRDMLLWDGACHVHSQFSLEKIVDLKKQYPDALILAHPECKKDILLVADKVGSTAALLRFATQSDCKRFIVATESCILHEMKKNNPDKEFIPAPPNDSTCACNECNFMRLNTMKKLYNTLKYELPEVIVDKEIAEKAIEPIQRMLDISASLGI
;
A
#
# COMPACT_ATOMS: atom_id res chain seq x y z
N MET A 1 6.08 -31.96 14.94
CA MET A 1 6.18 -30.53 14.52
C MET A 1 7.30 -30.52 13.49
N PHE A 2 7.01 -30.27 12.23
CA PHE A 2 8.09 -30.19 11.23
C PHE A 2 8.90 -28.93 11.56
N ASP A 3 10.22 -29.08 11.64
CA ASP A 3 11.14 -27.96 11.79
C ASP A 3 11.16 -27.25 10.43
N VAL A 4 10.30 -26.22 10.29
CA VAL A 4 10.12 -25.49 9.04
C VAL A 4 11.10 -24.33 9.05
N ASP A 5 12.09 -24.38 8.16
CA ASP A 5 13.06 -23.33 8.01
C ASP A 5 12.39 -22.07 7.36
N ILE A 6 12.45 -20.96 8.09
CA ILE A 6 12.02 -19.63 7.63
C ILE A 6 13.17 -18.63 7.61
N SER A 7 14.43 -19.09 7.69
CA SER A 7 15.62 -18.23 7.71
C SER A 7 15.75 -17.35 6.47
N LYS A 8 15.13 -17.76 5.35
CA LYS A 8 15.03 -16.99 4.10
C LYS A 8 13.94 -15.91 4.12
N GLY A 9 13.22 -15.75 5.23
CA GLY A 9 12.06 -14.83 5.33
C GLY A 9 10.74 -15.41 4.80
N TYR A 10 10.73 -16.65 4.30
CA TYR A 10 9.54 -17.37 3.84
C TYR A 10 9.69 -18.86 4.05
N VAL A 11 8.60 -19.60 3.94
CA VAL A 11 8.63 -21.06 4.02
C VAL A 11 9.15 -21.64 2.70
N ASP A 12 10.42 -22.12 2.74
CA ASP A 12 11.09 -22.70 1.56
C ASP A 12 10.89 -24.23 1.53
N MET A 13 9.64 -24.63 1.36
CA MET A 13 9.28 -26.04 1.24
C MET A 13 8.79 -26.35 -0.18
N PRO A 14 9.12 -27.54 -0.72
CA PRO A 14 8.65 -27.93 -2.04
C PRO A 14 7.12 -28.03 -2.06
N VAL A 15 6.54 -27.49 -3.11
CA VAL A 15 5.11 -27.68 -3.42
C VAL A 15 4.99 -28.96 -4.25
N PRO A 16 4.07 -29.89 -3.92
CA PRO A 16 3.88 -31.14 -4.67
C PRO A 16 3.62 -30.87 -6.16
N GLU A 17 4.23 -31.67 -7.02
CA GLU A 17 3.99 -31.57 -8.47
C GLU A 17 2.53 -31.89 -8.81
N GLY A 18 1.95 -31.14 -9.74
CA GLY A 18 0.59 -31.36 -10.23
C GLY A 18 -0.52 -30.91 -9.25
N ILE A 19 -0.17 -30.28 -8.13
CA ILE A 19 -1.17 -29.77 -7.18
C ILE A 19 -1.95 -28.60 -7.80
N ASP A 20 -3.24 -28.58 -7.63
CA ASP A 20 -4.08 -27.41 -7.89
C ASP A 20 -3.98 -26.45 -6.70
N LEU A 21 -3.10 -25.43 -6.86
CA LEU A 21 -2.85 -24.43 -5.81
C LEU A 21 -4.11 -23.65 -5.42
N VAL A 22 -4.97 -23.35 -6.38
CA VAL A 22 -6.20 -22.57 -6.13
C VAL A 22 -7.13 -23.38 -5.23
N SER A 23 -7.43 -24.62 -5.62
CA SER A 23 -8.30 -25.50 -4.84
C SER A 23 -7.76 -25.78 -3.44
N GLU A 24 -6.46 -25.97 -3.30
CA GLU A 24 -5.83 -26.24 -2.00
C GLU A 24 -5.79 -25.00 -1.09
N ILE A 25 -5.48 -23.82 -1.64
CA ILE A 25 -5.53 -22.57 -0.88
C ILE A 25 -6.95 -22.34 -0.38
N GLU A 26 -7.97 -22.46 -1.25
CA GLU A 26 -9.36 -22.32 -0.88
C GLU A 26 -9.80 -23.32 0.20
N ARG A 27 -9.33 -24.57 0.12
CA ARG A 27 -9.58 -25.58 1.16
C ARG A 27 -8.98 -25.14 2.51
N MET A 28 -7.70 -24.75 2.51
CA MET A 28 -7.01 -24.34 3.73
C MET A 28 -7.59 -23.06 4.35
N LYS A 29 -8.03 -22.10 3.55
CA LYS A 29 -8.75 -20.90 4.03
C LYS A 29 -9.96 -21.31 4.88
N ARG A 30 -10.79 -22.22 4.37
CA ARG A 30 -11.98 -22.71 5.09
C ARG A 30 -11.63 -23.50 6.34
N GLU A 31 -10.71 -24.47 6.23
CA GLU A 31 -10.35 -25.37 7.34
C GLU A 31 -9.70 -24.65 8.53
N LYS A 32 -8.95 -23.57 8.24
CA LYS A 32 -8.20 -22.82 9.25
C LYS A 32 -8.88 -21.52 9.71
N ASN A 33 -10.08 -21.26 9.23
CA ASN A 33 -10.73 -19.96 9.42
C ASN A 33 -9.75 -18.79 9.06
N ALA A 34 -9.13 -18.91 7.90
CA ALA A 34 -8.15 -17.97 7.38
C ALA A 34 -8.73 -17.16 6.22
N VAL A 35 -8.31 -15.91 6.10
CA VAL A 35 -8.64 -15.04 4.97
C VAL A 35 -7.37 -14.49 4.35
N VAL A 36 -7.40 -14.31 3.03
CA VAL A 36 -6.33 -13.73 2.24
C VAL A 36 -6.73 -12.31 1.84
N LEU A 37 -5.92 -11.35 2.25
CA LEU A 37 -6.06 -9.93 1.92
C LEU A 37 -4.96 -9.56 0.92
N ALA A 38 -5.30 -9.06 -0.25
CA ALA A 38 -4.33 -8.67 -1.27
C ALA A 38 -4.38 -7.17 -1.56
N HIS A 39 -3.20 -6.55 -1.61
CA HIS A 39 -3.10 -5.18 -2.12
C HIS A 39 -3.27 -5.18 -3.65
N TYR A 40 -3.83 -4.11 -4.21
CA TYR A 40 -3.96 -3.90 -5.67
C TYR A 40 -2.65 -4.06 -6.47
N TYR A 41 -1.50 -3.96 -5.80
CA TYR A 41 -0.18 -4.10 -6.42
C TYR A 41 0.36 -5.53 -6.40
N GLN A 42 -0.45 -6.50 -6.02
CA GLN A 42 -0.11 -7.92 -6.16
C GLN A 42 -0.34 -8.41 -7.59
N SER A 43 0.26 -9.56 -7.93
CA SER A 43 -0.03 -10.24 -9.21
C SER A 43 -1.50 -10.61 -9.33
N GLY A 44 -2.01 -10.69 -10.56
CA GLY A 44 -3.42 -10.97 -10.80
C GLY A 44 -3.90 -12.28 -10.18
N ASP A 45 -3.07 -13.32 -10.17
CA ASP A 45 -3.38 -14.61 -9.53
C ASP A 45 -3.56 -14.50 -8.01
N LEU A 46 -2.76 -13.65 -7.35
CA LEU A 46 -2.93 -13.35 -5.92
C LEU A 46 -4.14 -12.46 -5.65
N GLN A 47 -4.45 -11.54 -6.55
CA GLN A 47 -5.67 -10.74 -6.44
C GLN A 47 -6.92 -11.62 -6.61
N ASP A 48 -6.91 -12.55 -7.55
CA ASP A 48 -8.05 -13.41 -7.86
C ASP A 48 -8.35 -14.45 -6.77
N ILE A 49 -7.34 -14.92 -6.02
CA ILE A 49 -7.51 -15.86 -4.89
C ILE A 49 -7.85 -15.18 -3.56
N ALA A 50 -7.66 -13.86 -3.47
CA ALA A 50 -7.90 -13.10 -2.25
C ALA A 50 -9.41 -13.01 -1.91
N ASP A 51 -9.72 -13.03 -0.61
CA ASP A 51 -11.07 -12.79 -0.11
C ASP A 51 -11.44 -11.29 -0.20
N TYR A 52 -10.42 -10.44 -0.18
CA TYR A 52 -10.58 -9.01 -0.36
C TYR A 52 -9.33 -8.41 -1.03
N VAL A 53 -9.57 -7.54 -2.03
CA VAL A 53 -8.53 -6.76 -2.72
C VAL A 53 -8.78 -5.29 -2.46
N GLY A 54 -7.74 -4.56 -2.03
CA GLY A 54 -7.90 -3.15 -1.68
C GLY A 54 -6.59 -2.37 -1.60
N ASP A 55 -6.70 -1.07 -1.32
CA ASP A 55 -5.58 -0.26 -0.89
C ASP A 55 -5.29 -0.43 0.62
N SER A 56 -4.23 0.21 1.13
CA SER A 56 -3.80 0.05 2.52
C SER A 56 -4.89 0.40 3.55
N LEU A 57 -5.73 1.42 3.28
CA LEU A 57 -6.82 1.80 4.18
C LEU A 57 -7.92 0.73 4.19
N ALA A 58 -8.37 0.33 3.03
CA ALA A 58 -9.41 -0.68 2.89
C ALA A 58 -9.01 -2.01 3.52
N LEU A 59 -7.75 -2.45 3.34
CA LEU A 59 -7.23 -3.67 3.95
C LEU A 59 -7.18 -3.57 5.48
N ALA A 60 -6.75 -2.42 6.03
CA ALA A 60 -6.74 -2.19 7.48
C ALA A 60 -8.16 -2.20 8.07
N GLN A 61 -9.12 -1.53 7.41
CA GLN A 61 -10.53 -1.51 7.81
C GLN A 61 -11.16 -2.91 7.75
N TRP A 62 -10.82 -3.69 6.74
CA TRP A 62 -11.33 -5.05 6.57
C TRP A 62 -10.75 -5.99 7.63
N ALA A 63 -9.44 -5.91 7.89
CA ALA A 63 -8.78 -6.68 8.94
C ALA A 63 -9.40 -6.45 10.32
N ALA A 64 -9.77 -5.20 10.62
CA ALA A 64 -10.42 -4.83 11.89
C ALA A 64 -11.82 -5.45 12.07
N LYS A 65 -12.52 -5.76 10.98
CA LYS A 65 -13.93 -6.19 11.01
C LYS A 65 -14.15 -7.69 10.86
N THR A 66 -13.17 -8.41 10.31
CA THR A 66 -13.33 -9.85 10.03
C THR A 66 -13.27 -10.69 11.30
N ASP A 67 -14.06 -11.79 11.34
CA ASP A 67 -14.02 -12.79 12.41
C ASP A 67 -12.99 -13.92 12.16
N ALA A 68 -12.24 -13.85 11.07
CA ALA A 68 -11.20 -14.84 10.77
C ALA A 68 -10.11 -14.86 11.85
N SER A 69 -9.62 -16.06 12.17
CA SER A 69 -8.55 -16.28 13.17
C SER A 69 -7.17 -16.01 12.59
N ILE A 70 -7.01 -16.22 11.28
CA ILE A 70 -5.76 -16.05 10.55
C ILE A 70 -5.97 -15.04 9.42
N LEU A 71 -5.12 -14.02 9.39
CA LEU A 71 -5.04 -13.05 8.31
C LEU A 71 -3.77 -13.31 7.51
N VAL A 72 -3.89 -13.66 6.24
CA VAL A 72 -2.74 -13.74 5.34
C VAL A 72 -2.73 -12.49 4.49
N LEU A 73 -1.73 -11.64 4.67
CA LEU A 73 -1.60 -10.39 3.95
C LEU A 73 -0.64 -10.56 2.77
N CYS A 74 -1.17 -10.59 1.55
CA CYS A 74 -0.41 -10.43 0.32
C CYS A 74 -0.18 -8.94 0.07
N GLY A 75 0.94 -8.44 0.59
CA GLY A 75 1.34 -7.04 0.60
C GLY A 75 2.79 -6.90 1.03
N VAL A 76 3.13 -5.77 1.64
CA VAL A 76 4.46 -5.48 2.17
C VAL A 76 4.47 -5.46 3.70
N HIS A 77 5.66 -5.59 4.30
CA HIS A 77 5.84 -5.85 5.73
C HIS A 77 5.10 -4.87 6.65
N PHE A 78 5.18 -3.56 6.40
CA PHE A 78 4.49 -2.56 7.24
C PHE A 78 2.96 -2.71 7.26
N MET A 79 2.37 -3.29 6.21
CA MET A 79 0.94 -3.58 6.16
C MET A 79 0.59 -4.74 7.10
N GLY A 80 1.46 -5.75 7.17
CA GLY A 80 1.35 -6.83 8.15
C GLY A 80 1.51 -6.35 9.58
N GLU A 81 2.49 -5.47 9.85
CA GLU A 81 2.64 -4.82 11.15
C GLU A 81 1.37 -4.04 11.53
N THR A 82 0.82 -3.26 10.60
CA THR A 82 -0.42 -2.50 10.83
C THR A 82 -1.59 -3.43 11.15
N ALA A 83 -1.76 -4.53 10.39
CA ALA A 83 -2.79 -5.52 10.66
C ALA A 83 -2.59 -6.22 12.02
N LYS A 84 -1.34 -6.55 12.39
CA LYS A 84 -1.02 -7.17 13.69
C LYS A 84 -1.29 -6.24 14.87
N ILE A 85 -1.01 -4.94 14.71
CA ILE A 85 -1.29 -3.92 15.72
C ILE A 85 -2.80 -3.74 15.93
N ILE A 86 -3.58 -3.72 14.84
CA ILE A 86 -5.05 -3.61 14.89
C ILE A 86 -5.69 -4.88 15.47
N CYS A 87 -5.13 -6.04 15.15
CA CYS A 87 -5.68 -7.36 15.50
C CYS A 87 -4.65 -8.18 16.29
N PRO A 88 -4.30 -7.79 17.52
CA PRO A 88 -3.22 -8.43 18.29
C PRO A 88 -3.50 -9.91 18.59
N ASP A 89 -4.75 -10.29 18.75
CA ASP A 89 -5.18 -11.66 19.05
C ASP A 89 -5.21 -12.59 17.83
N LYS A 90 -5.14 -12.03 16.61
CA LYS A 90 -5.15 -12.81 15.38
C LYS A 90 -3.74 -13.19 14.95
N LYS A 91 -3.61 -14.33 14.31
CA LYS A 91 -2.37 -14.70 13.63
C LYS A 91 -2.30 -13.94 12.30
N VAL A 92 -1.31 -13.06 12.15
CA VAL A 92 -1.07 -12.30 10.92
C VAL A 92 0.14 -12.87 10.21
N LEU A 93 -0.05 -13.32 8.98
CA LEU A 93 0.96 -13.96 8.14
C LEU A 93 1.25 -13.11 6.91
N ILE A 94 2.48 -13.14 6.44
CA ILE A 94 2.90 -12.59 5.13
C ILE A 94 3.61 -13.71 4.36
N PRO A 95 3.34 -13.92 3.07
CA PRO A 95 3.99 -15.00 2.31
C PRO A 95 5.51 -14.88 2.23
N ASP A 96 6.04 -13.65 2.29
CA ASP A 96 7.48 -13.38 2.32
C ASP A 96 7.78 -12.15 3.19
N MET A 97 8.53 -12.32 4.27
CA MET A 97 8.95 -11.24 5.17
C MET A 97 9.95 -10.26 4.54
N ASN A 98 10.59 -10.64 3.42
CA ASN A 98 11.44 -9.72 2.65
C ASN A 98 10.63 -8.76 1.76
N ALA A 99 9.30 -8.92 1.72
CA ALA A 99 8.42 -7.96 1.06
C ALA A 99 8.42 -6.61 1.81
N GLY A 100 9.53 -5.89 1.71
CA GLY A 100 9.76 -4.58 2.31
C GLY A 100 9.11 -3.43 1.53
N CYS A 101 9.57 -2.20 1.80
CA CYS A 101 9.12 -1.01 1.09
C CYS A 101 10.22 0.04 1.09
N SER A 102 10.72 0.43 -0.10
CA SER A 102 11.78 1.44 -0.22
C SER A 102 11.40 2.78 0.42
N LEU A 103 10.12 3.13 0.42
CA LEU A 103 9.64 4.34 1.07
C LEU A 103 9.71 4.20 2.60
N ALA A 104 9.30 3.07 3.15
CA ALA A 104 9.44 2.81 4.58
C ALA A 104 10.92 2.77 5.01
N ASP A 105 11.78 2.14 4.19
CA ASP A 105 13.23 2.04 4.44
C ASP A 105 13.92 3.42 4.38
N SER A 106 13.38 4.38 3.63
CA SER A 106 13.87 5.76 3.57
C SER A 106 13.62 6.57 4.85
N CYS A 107 12.86 6.00 5.80
CA CYS A 107 12.48 6.65 7.06
C CYS A 107 12.80 5.74 8.26
N PRO A 108 14.11 5.57 8.62
CA PRO A 108 14.50 4.81 9.79
C PRO A 108 13.92 5.45 11.08
N ALA A 109 13.40 4.62 11.98
CA ALA A 109 12.69 5.09 13.16
C ALA A 109 13.52 6.01 14.06
N ASP A 110 14.81 5.69 14.28
CA ASP A 110 15.71 6.51 15.10
C ASP A 110 15.94 7.89 14.48
N ALA A 111 16.18 7.94 13.17
CA ALA A 111 16.36 9.20 12.46
C ALA A 111 15.07 10.03 12.42
N PHE A 112 13.92 9.39 12.28
CA PHE A 112 12.64 10.06 12.35
C PHE A 112 12.33 10.60 13.75
N ALA A 113 12.65 9.83 14.80
CA ALA A 113 12.51 10.28 16.20
C ALA A 113 13.34 11.53 16.49
N GLU A 114 14.61 11.58 16.03
CA GLU A 114 15.46 12.76 16.17
C GLU A 114 14.93 13.95 15.35
N PHE A 115 14.38 13.71 14.18
CA PHE A 115 13.75 14.75 13.36
C PHE A 115 12.53 15.35 14.07
N VAL A 116 11.66 14.53 14.64
CA VAL A 116 10.50 14.98 15.43
C VAL A 116 10.94 15.77 16.65
N LYS A 117 11.94 15.26 17.40
CA LYS A 117 12.49 15.91 18.58
C LYS A 117 13.13 17.28 18.31
N ALA A 118 13.71 17.45 17.12
CA ALA A 118 14.27 18.73 16.68
C ALA A 118 13.19 19.80 16.38
N HIS A 119 11.92 19.40 16.26
CA HIS A 119 10.80 20.29 15.91
C HIS A 119 9.68 20.22 16.97
N PRO A 120 9.94 20.68 18.20
CA PRO A 120 8.96 20.61 19.27
C PRO A 120 7.71 21.45 18.93
N GLY A 121 6.55 20.93 19.31
CA GLY A 121 5.25 21.59 19.07
C GLY A 121 4.66 21.35 17.67
N TYR A 122 5.31 20.57 16.82
CA TYR A 122 4.70 20.11 15.57
C TYR A 122 3.81 18.89 15.82
N LYS A 123 2.71 18.78 15.09
CA LYS A 123 1.92 17.55 14.94
C LYS A 123 2.58 16.63 13.95
N VAL A 124 2.65 15.36 14.24
CA VAL A 124 3.30 14.36 13.39
C VAL A 124 2.24 13.56 12.64
N ILE A 125 2.18 13.71 11.33
CA ILE A 125 1.34 12.91 10.44
C ILE A 125 2.24 11.99 9.64
N SER A 126 2.07 10.69 9.82
CA SER A 126 2.84 9.70 9.07
C SER A 126 1.97 8.95 8.06
N TYR A 127 2.45 8.90 6.84
CA TYR A 127 1.88 8.00 5.84
C TYR A 127 2.08 6.54 6.28
N VAL A 128 1.09 5.69 6.02
CA VAL A 128 1.07 4.30 6.48
C VAL A 128 2.28 3.48 6.03
N ASN A 129 2.95 3.91 4.95
CA ASN A 129 4.18 3.29 4.41
C ASN A 129 5.40 3.58 5.29
N THR A 130 5.31 3.21 6.55
CA THR A 130 6.34 3.33 7.58
C THR A 130 6.33 2.09 8.47
N SER A 131 7.44 1.80 9.15
CA SER A 131 7.49 0.74 10.17
C SER A 131 6.56 1.03 11.36
N ALA A 132 6.22 0.00 12.12
CA ALA A 132 5.52 0.15 13.40
C ALA A 132 6.27 1.10 14.35
N ALA A 133 7.61 1.04 14.35
CA ALA A 133 8.46 1.89 15.18
C ALA A 133 8.32 3.39 14.83
N VAL A 134 8.20 3.76 13.55
CA VAL A 134 7.92 5.14 13.14
C VAL A 134 6.53 5.58 13.59
N LYS A 135 5.53 4.70 13.48
CA LYS A 135 4.16 4.98 13.93
C LYS A 135 4.07 5.28 15.41
N ALA A 136 5.00 4.75 16.23
CA ALA A 136 5.08 5.06 17.67
C ALA A 136 5.47 6.51 18.00
N TYR A 137 5.97 7.27 17.00
CA TYR A 137 6.29 8.72 17.13
C TYR A 137 5.27 9.60 16.39
N THR A 138 4.13 9.07 16.04
CA THR A 138 3.14 9.70 15.16
C THR A 138 1.88 10.09 15.93
N ASP A 139 1.31 11.25 15.66
CA ASP A 139 0.00 11.66 16.21
C ASP A 139 -1.16 11.03 15.46
N VAL A 140 -1.06 10.91 14.14
CA VAL A 140 -2.06 10.24 13.30
C VAL A 140 -1.42 9.64 12.04
N VAL A 141 -1.80 8.42 11.72
CA VAL A 141 -1.41 7.76 10.46
C VAL A 141 -2.39 8.20 9.36
N VAL A 142 -1.91 8.27 8.12
CA VAL A 142 -2.73 8.54 6.94
C VAL A 142 -2.41 7.54 5.81
N THR A 143 -3.33 7.44 4.87
CA THR A 143 -3.11 6.80 3.57
C THR A 143 -3.32 7.82 2.46
N SER A 144 -2.98 7.48 1.21
CA SER A 144 -3.29 8.34 0.07
C SER A 144 -4.79 8.59 -0.13
N SER A 145 -5.65 7.75 0.48
CA SER A 145 -7.11 7.87 0.41
C SER A 145 -7.70 8.93 1.34
N ASN A 146 -7.04 9.22 2.47
CA ASN A 146 -7.57 10.08 3.54
C ASN A 146 -6.63 11.22 3.97
N ALA A 147 -5.40 11.28 3.45
CA ALA A 147 -4.38 12.25 3.89
C ALA A 147 -4.86 13.70 3.80
N ARG A 148 -5.53 14.07 2.71
CA ARG A 148 -6.07 15.42 2.55
C ARG A 148 -7.05 15.77 3.67
N GLN A 149 -8.05 14.95 3.88
CA GLN A 149 -9.13 15.19 4.85
C GLN A 149 -8.59 15.21 6.27
N ILE A 150 -7.65 14.33 6.61
CA ILE A 150 -7.01 14.30 7.93
C ILE A 150 -6.17 15.57 8.13
N VAL A 151 -5.38 16.00 7.16
CA VAL A 151 -4.60 17.24 7.26
C VAL A 151 -5.54 18.46 7.39
N GLU A 152 -6.64 18.50 6.65
CA GLU A 152 -7.64 19.59 6.74
C GLU A 152 -8.41 19.58 8.08
N SER A 153 -8.44 18.47 8.83
CA SER A 153 -9.09 18.38 10.14
C SER A 153 -8.34 19.10 11.27
N PHE A 154 -7.05 19.40 11.07
CA PHE A 154 -6.26 20.18 12.01
C PHE A 154 -6.50 21.71 11.80
N PRO A 155 -6.32 22.56 12.86
CA PRO A 155 -6.37 24.01 12.73
C PRO A 155 -5.46 24.52 11.61
N ALA A 156 -5.86 25.59 10.92
CA ALA A 156 -5.15 26.06 9.71
C ALA A 156 -3.69 26.51 10.01
N ASP A 157 -3.43 26.97 11.22
CA ASP A 157 -2.13 27.41 11.72
C ASP A 157 -1.33 26.32 12.42
N GLU A 158 -1.87 25.09 12.52
CA GLU A 158 -1.16 23.96 13.11
C GLU A 158 0.11 23.63 12.32
N LYS A 159 1.22 23.55 13.04
CA LYS A 159 2.50 23.12 12.46
C LYS A 159 2.53 21.60 12.33
N ILE A 160 2.75 21.12 11.15
CA ILE A 160 2.69 19.68 10.84
C ILE A 160 4.03 19.19 10.26
N ILE A 161 4.55 18.09 10.80
CA ILE A 161 5.53 17.24 10.15
C ILE A 161 4.77 16.18 9.35
N PHE A 162 5.12 16.00 8.08
CA PHE A 162 4.56 14.96 7.23
C PHE A 162 5.67 14.06 6.67
N GLY A 163 5.55 12.76 6.84
CA GLY A 163 6.50 11.77 6.32
C GLY A 163 5.81 10.44 5.99
N PRO A 164 6.50 9.51 5.32
CA PRO A 164 7.85 9.69 4.77
C PRO A 164 7.87 10.19 3.32
N ASP A 165 6.73 10.26 2.58
CA ASP A 165 6.72 10.61 1.15
C ASP A 165 6.60 12.10 0.94
N LYS A 166 7.69 12.72 0.44
CA LYS A 166 7.72 14.15 0.13
C LYS A 166 6.83 14.55 -1.04
N ASN A 167 6.61 13.64 -2.00
CA ASN A 167 5.78 13.95 -3.17
C ASN A 167 4.31 14.02 -2.75
N LEU A 168 3.83 13.03 -1.98
CA LEU A 168 2.49 13.08 -1.37
C LEU A 168 2.35 14.31 -0.47
N GLY A 169 3.33 14.60 0.39
CA GLY A 169 3.33 15.79 1.25
C GLY A 169 3.25 17.09 0.46
N ASN A 170 4.06 17.24 -0.60
CA ASN A 170 4.01 18.41 -1.50
C ASN A 170 2.67 18.52 -2.23
N TYR A 171 2.10 17.39 -2.68
CA TYR A 171 0.78 17.37 -3.27
C TYR A 171 -0.28 17.87 -2.29
N ILE A 172 -0.29 17.34 -1.05
CA ILE A 172 -1.22 17.79 0.00
C ILE A 172 -1.03 19.27 0.32
N ASN A 173 0.21 19.76 0.47
CA ASN A 173 0.49 21.19 0.65
C ASN A 173 -0.13 22.03 -0.49
N SER A 174 0.02 21.59 -1.74
CA SER A 174 -0.48 22.32 -2.91
C SER A 174 -2.00 22.43 -2.97
N ILE A 175 -2.73 21.40 -2.53
CA ILE A 175 -4.20 21.37 -2.60
C ILE A 175 -4.91 21.90 -1.36
N THR A 176 -4.19 21.99 -0.22
CA THR A 176 -4.72 22.48 1.06
C THR A 176 -4.23 23.88 1.42
N GLY A 177 -3.23 24.40 0.71
CA GLY A 177 -2.56 25.64 1.05
C GLY A 177 -1.70 25.59 2.32
N ARG A 178 -1.39 24.38 2.81
CA ARG A 178 -0.52 24.15 3.96
C ARG A 178 0.96 24.27 3.56
N ASP A 179 1.80 24.51 4.59
CA ASP A 179 3.27 24.48 4.48
C ASP A 179 3.81 23.51 5.54
N MET A 180 3.52 22.23 5.33
CA MET A 180 3.98 21.16 6.24
C MET A 180 5.48 20.95 6.07
N LEU A 181 6.18 20.65 7.17
CA LEU A 181 7.57 20.23 7.16
C LEU A 181 7.63 18.76 6.71
N LEU A 182 8.32 18.51 5.61
CA LEU A 182 8.33 17.20 4.97
C LEU A 182 9.60 16.42 5.29
N TRP A 183 9.45 15.12 5.56
CA TRP A 183 10.55 14.17 5.51
C TRP A 183 11.01 13.96 4.06
N ASP A 184 12.31 13.81 3.81
CA ASP A 184 12.87 13.69 2.46
C ASP A 184 12.94 12.23 1.98
N GLY A 185 11.80 11.55 1.95
CA GLY A 185 11.66 10.21 1.37
C GLY A 185 10.78 10.21 0.11
N ALA A 186 10.88 9.16 -0.71
CA ALA A 186 10.04 8.99 -1.88
C ALA A 186 9.92 7.51 -2.28
N CYS A 187 8.77 7.11 -2.82
CA CYS A 187 8.58 5.79 -3.38
C CYS A 187 9.42 5.64 -4.67
N HIS A 188 10.25 4.59 -4.75
CA HIS A 188 11.11 4.38 -5.92
C HIS A 188 10.30 4.13 -7.20
N VAL A 189 9.15 3.41 -7.11
CA VAL A 189 8.27 3.15 -8.27
C VAL A 189 7.70 4.45 -8.82
N HIS A 190 7.02 5.23 -7.98
CA HIS A 190 6.36 6.47 -8.41
C HIS A 190 7.33 7.58 -8.81
N SER A 191 8.56 7.54 -8.30
CA SER A 191 9.61 8.49 -8.68
C SER A 191 10.24 8.21 -10.05
N GLN A 192 9.96 7.05 -10.66
CA GLN A 192 10.58 6.65 -11.93
C GLN A 192 9.76 6.93 -13.17
N PHE A 193 8.53 7.40 -13.07
CA PHE A 193 7.75 7.74 -14.25
C PHE A 193 8.40 8.84 -15.09
N SER A 194 8.34 8.67 -16.42
CA SER A 194 8.90 9.60 -17.40
C SER A 194 7.82 10.54 -17.93
N LEU A 195 7.94 11.84 -17.63
CA LEU A 195 7.06 12.86 -18.20
C LEU A 195 7.11 12.83 -19.73
N GLU A 196 8.31 12.79 -20.32
CA GLU A 196 8.49 12.77 -21.78
C GLU A 196 7.72 11.61 -22.43
N LYS A 197 7.93 10.39 -21.93
CA LYS A 197 7.25 9.21 -22.46
C LYS A 197 5.73 9.22 -22.23
N ILE A 198 5.24 9.78 -21.11
CA ILE A 198 3.81 9.96 -20.87
C ILE A 198 3.21 10.96 -21.87
N VAL A 199 3.91 12.07 -22.13
CA VAL A 199 3.47 13.06 -23.12
C VAL A 199 3.45 12.46 -24.53
N ASP A 200 4.42 11.60 -24.87
CA ASP A 200 4.43 10.89 -26.16
C ASP A 200 3.30 9.87 -26.27
N LEU A 201 2.98 9.14 -25.20
CA LEU A 201 1.77 8.31 -25.16
C LEU A 201 0.50 9.13 -25.32
N LYS A 202 0.41 10.31 -24.70
CA LYS A 202 -0.75 11.20 -24.83
C LYS A 202 -0.89 11.72 -26.26
N LYS A 203 0.21 11.98 -26.98
CA LYS A 203 0.17 12.33 -28.42
C LYS A 203 -0.31 11.15 -29.28
N GLN A 204 0.12 9.93 -28.92
CA GLN A 204 -0.30 8.69 -29.62
C GLN A 204 -1.78 8.37 -29.34
N TYR A 205 -2.25 8.63 -28.13
CA TYR A 205 -3.62 8.39 -27.67
C TYR A 205 -4.26 9.70 -27.15
N PRO A 206 -4.65 10.63 -28.02
CA PRO A 206 -5.13 11.96 -27.61
C PRO A 206 -6.40 11.93 -26.76
N ASP A 207 -7.21 10.90 -26.90
CA ASP A 207 -8.45 10.65 -26.17
C ASP A 207 -8.22 10.03 -24.78
N ALA A 208 -7.02 9.51 -24.48
CA ALA A 208 -6.74 8.87 -23.21
C ALA A 208 -6.64 9.88 -22.07
N LEU A 209 -7.27 9.61 -20.92
CA LEU A 209 -7.06 10.37 -19.68
C LEU A 209 -5.84 9.85 -18.92
N ILE A 210 -5.06 10.77 -18.36
CA ILE A 210 -3.89 10.45 -17.54
C ILE A 210 -4.32 10.39 -16.07
N LEU A 211 -4.13 9.22 -15.45
CA LEU A 211 -4.39 8.96 -14.03
C LEU A 211 -3.06 8.88 -13.31
N ALA A 212 -2.88 9.58 -12.19
CA ALA A 212 -1.63 9.55 -11.44
C ALA A 212 -1.85 9.39 -9.93
N HIS A 213 -0.98 8.57 -9.30
CA HIS A 213 -0.92 8.47 -7.85
C HIS A 213 -0.20 9.70 -7.26
N PRO A 214 -0.61 10.23 -6.11
CA PRO A 214 0.00 11.46 -5.54
C PRO A 214 1.45 11.29 -5.06
N GLU A 215 1.99 10.07 -4.99
CA GLU A 215 3.43 9.82 -4.80
C GLU A 215 4.28 10.10 -6.05
N CYS A 216 3.66 10.36 -7.21
CA CYS A 216 4.38 10.76 -8.41
C CYS A 216 5.01 12.13 -8.25
N LYS A 217 6.08 12.39 -9.00
CA LYS A 217 6.71 13.71 -9.04
C LYS A 217 5.72 14.77 -9.52
N LYS A 218 5.95 16.02 -9.08
CA LYS A 218 5.10 17.16 -9.38
C LYS A 218 4.81 17.36 -10.87
N ASP A 219 5.80 17.15 -11.73
CA ASP A 219 5.69 17.28 -13.19
C ASP A 219 4.69 16.27 -13.78
N ILE A 220 4.65 15.03 -13.26
CA ILE A 220 3.66 14.02 -13.65
C ILE A 220 2.26 14.43 -13.16
N LEU A 221 2.15 14.93 -11.92
CA LEU A 221 0.86 15.38 -11.37
C LEU A 221 0.27 16.56 -12.13
N LEU A 222 1.12 17.44 -12.69
CA LEU A 222 0.67 18.62 -13.46
C LEU A 222 0.04 18.25 -14.82
N VAL A 223 0.38 17.09 -15.39
CA VAL A 223 -0.20 16.62 -16.66
C VAL A 223 -1.32 15.61 -16.46
N ALA A 224 -1.59 15.19 -15.21
CA ALA A 224 -2.63 14.22 -14.91
C ALA A 224 -4.03 14.86 -14.97
N ASP A 225 -4.95 14.18 -15.64
CA ASP A 225 -6.38 14.54 -15.65
C ASP A 225 -7.05 14.19 -14.31
N LYS A 226 -6.52 13.19 -13.60
CA LYS A 226 -6.96 12.78 -12.26
C LYS A 226 -5.78 12.37 -11.41
N VAL A 227 -5.67 12.99 -10.24
CA VAL A 227 -4.76 12.57 -9.16
C VAL A 227 -5.59 11.97 -8.03
N GLY A 228 -5.14 10.84 -7.47
CA GLY A 228 -5.84 10.19 -6.37
C GLY A 228 -5.18 8.88 -5.93
N SER A 229 -5.65 8.34 -4.79
CA SER A 229 -5.25 7.01 -4.33
C SER A 229 -5.61 5.92 -5.34
N THR A 230 -5.01 4.76 -5.19
CA THR A 230 -5.26 3.59 -6.05
C THR A 230 -6.77 3.29 -6.17
N ALA A 231 -7.49 3.27 -5.05
CA ALA A 231 -8.94 3.07 -5.04
C ALA A 231 -9.71 4.22 -5.73
N ALA A 232 -9.25 5.47 -5.56
CA ALA A 232 -9.87 6.64 -6.21
C ALA A 232 -9.67 6.62 -7.73
N LEU A 233 -8.49 6.18 -8.21
CA LEU A 233 -8.21 6.04 -9.64
C LEU A 233 -9.07 4.94 -10.27
N LEU A 234 -9.21 3.78 -9.59
CA LEU A 234 -10.09 2.70 -10.04
C LEU A 234 -11.55 3.17 -10.15
N ARG A 235 -12.08 3.82 -9.09
CA ARG A 235 -13.44 4.38 -9.11
C ARG A 235 -13.64 5.40 -10.23
N PHE A 236 -12.69 6.31 -10.40
CA PHE A 236 -12.77 7.32 -11.47
C PHE A 236 -12.80 6.66 -12.84
N ALA A 237 -11.94 5.68 -13.09
CA ALA A 237 -11.91 4.94 -14.33
C ALA A 237 -13.23 4.21 -14.59
N THR A 238 -13.86 3.64 -13.54
CA THR A 238 -15.15 2.94 -13.65
C THR A 238 -16.30 3.89 -13.95
N GLN A 239 -16.32 5.07 -13.33
CA GLN A 239 -17.40 6.06 -13.46
C GLN A 239 -17.26 6.94 -14.72
N SER A 240 -16.08 7.04 -15.30
CA SER A 240 -15.81 7.86 -16.48
C SER A 240 -16.36 7.23 -17.76
N ASP A 241 -16.87 8.04 -18.66
CA ASP A 241 -17.24 7.62 -20.04
C ASP A 241 -16.03 7.39 -20.94
N CYS A 242 -14.85 7.85 -20.52
CA CYS A 242 -13.60 7.65 -21.26
C CYS A 242 -13.28 6.15 -21.42
N LYS A 243 -12.80 5.78 -22.59
CA LYS A 243 -12.50 4.37 -22.93
C LYS A 243 -11.03 4.03 -22.81
N ARG A 244 -10.16 5.02 -22.65
CA ARG A 244 -8.71 4.80 -22.60
C ARG A 244 -8.06 5.62 -21.51
N PHE A 245 -7.14 5.00 -20.75
CA PHE A 245 -6.46 5.63 -19.65
C PHE A 245 -4.96 5.31 -19.70
N ILE A 246 -4.12 6.32 -19.45
CA ILE A 246 -2.69 6.18 -19.17
C ILE A 246 -2.56 6.23 -17.65
N VAL A 247 -2.02 5.18 -17.04
CA VAL A 247 -2.06 4.98 -15.59
C VAL A 247 -0.66 5.09 -14.99
N ALA A 248 -0.39 6.18 -14.29
CA ALA A 248 0.87 6.45 -13.59
C ALA A 248 0.77 6.05 -12.11
N THR A 249 0.72 4.75 -11.88
CA THR A 249 0.90 4.08 -10.59
C THR A 249 1.43 2.66 -10.85
N GLU A 250 1.65 1.88 -9.80
CA GLU A 250 2.14 0.50 -9.93
C GLU A 250 1.20 -0.32 -10.83
N SER A 251 1.78 -1.04 -11.80
CA SER A 251 1.04 -1.55 -12.96
C SER A 251 0.05 -2.69 -12.65
N CYS A 252 0.18 -3.39 -11.54
CA CYS A 252 -0.71 -4.51 -11.22
C CYS A 252 -2.13 -4.10 -10.85
N ILE A 253 -2.37 -2.82 -10.54
CA ILE A 253 -3.73 -2.27 -10.44
C ILE A 253 -4.51 -2.46 -11.74
N LEU A 254 -3.83 -2.54 -12.90
CA LEU A 254 -4.49 -2.70 -14.19
C LEU A 254 -5.27 -4.01 -14.29
N HIS A 255 -4.91 -5.04 -13.49
CA HIS A 255 -5.68 -6.27 -13.40
C HIS A 255 -7.12 -5.97 -12.92
N GLU A 256 -7.27 -5.31 -11.77
CA GLU A 256 -8.58 -4.93 -11.25
C GLU A 256 -9.27 -3.86 -12.11
N MET A 257 -8.53 -2.90 -12.65
CA MET A 257 -9.10 -1.91 -13.56
C MET A 257 -9.74 -2.57 -14.78
N LYS A 258 -9.06 -3.54 -15.40
CA LYS A 258 -9.56 -4.26 -16.58
C LYS A 258 -10.68 -5.23 -16.23
N LYS A 259 -10.58 -5.93 -15.08
CA LYS A 259 -11.61 -6.83 -14.58
C LYS A 259 -12.95 -6.11 -14.35
N ASN A 260 -12.89 -4.91 -13.76
CA ASN A 260 -14.07 -4.09 -13.50
C ASN A 260 -14.57 -3.32 -14.74
N ASN A 261 -13.74 -3.16 -15.77
CA ASN A 261 -14.06 -2.37 -16.98
C ASN A 261 -13.53 -3.08 -18.23
N PRO A 262 -14.10 -4.22 -18.63
CA PRO A 262 -13.57 -5.05 -19.72
C PRO A 262 -13.63 -4.36 -21.11
N ASP A 263 -14.45 -3.31 -21.24
CA ASP A 263 -14.62 -2.51 -22.47
C ASP A 263 -13.68 -1.29 -22.53
N LYS A 264 -12.78 -1.11 -21.53
CA LYS A 264 -11.83 0.00 -21.47
C LYS A 264 -10.39 -0.47 -21.62
N GLU A 265 -9.55 0.42 -22.14
CA GLU A 265 -8.12 0.19 -22.33
C GLU A 265 -7.33 0.94 -21.25
N PHE A 266 -6.40 0.23 -20.59
CA PHE A 266 -5.52 0.77 -19.58
C PHE A 266 -4.07 0.57 -20.01
N ILE A 267 -3.34 1.66 -20.16
CA ILE A 267 -1.96 1.71 -20.63
C ILE A 267 -1.08 2.09 -19.43
N PRO A 268 -0.14 1.24 -19.03
CA PRO A 268 0.78 1.61 -17.94
C PRO A 268 1.69 2.76 -18.38
N ALA A 269 1.83 3.78 -17.53
CA ALA A 269 2.76 4.87 -17.78
C ALA A 269 4.21 4.34 -17.75
N PRO A 270 5.06 4.70 -18.73
CA PRO A 270 6.41 4.17 -18.82
C PRO A 270 7.37 4.82 -17.84
N PRO A 271 8.37 4.05 -17.34
CA PRO A 271 9.45 4.57 -16.52
C PRO A 271 10.52 5.29 -17.34
N ASN A 272 11.41 6.03 -16.66
CA ASN A 272 12.57 6.66 -17.28
C ASN A 272 13.53 5.61 -17.87
N ASP A 273 13.79 4.53 -17.14
CA ASP A 273 14.60 3.42 -17.64
C ASP A 273 13.73 2.46 -18.45
N SER A 274 14.15 2.19 -19.69
CA SER A 274 13.46 1.32 -20.64
C SER A 274 13.84 -0.17 -20.49
N THR A 275 14.73 -0.52 -19.58
CA THR A 275 15.07 -1.93 -19.31
C THR A 275 13.92 -2.68 -18.63
N CYS A 276 12.99 -1.95 -18.01
CA CYS A 276 11.71 -2.45 -17.53
C CYS A 276 10.56 -1.76 -18.26
N ALA A 277 9.68 -2.52 -18.89
CA ALA A 277 8.54 -1.98 -19.63
C ALA A 277 7.41 -1.46 -18.73
N CYS A 278 7.44 -1.78 -17.44
CA CYS A 278 6.41 -1.44 -16.46
C CYS A 278 7.06 -0.98 -15.13
N ASN A 279 6.33 -0.16 -14.38
CA ASN A 279 6.71 0.22 -13.03
C ASN A 279 6.07 -0.75 -12.03
N GLU A 280 6.67 -1.92 -11.87
CA GLU A 280 6.26 -2.92 -10.89
C GLU A 280 7.06 -2.76 -9.59
N CYS A 281 6.41 -2.99 -8.46
CA CYS A 281 7.06 -3.00 -7.18
C CYS A 281 7.72 -4.38 -6.92
N ASN A 282 9.05 -4.43 -6.98
CA ASN A 282 9.81 -5.67 -6.75
C ASN A 282 9.50 -6.31 -5.40
N PHE A 283 9.20 -5.53 -4.36
CA PHE A 283 8.83 -6.04 -3.04
C PHE A 283 7.46 -6.74 -3.07
N MET A 284 6.47 -6.17 -3.77
CA MET A 284 5.16 -6.79 -3.93
C MET A 284 5.25 -8.11 -4.72
N ARG A 285 6.21 -8.22 -5.68
CA ARG A 285 6.45 -9.44 -6.48
C ARG A 285 7.06 -10.59 -5.69
N LEU A 286 7.57 -10.36 -4.47
CA LEU A 286 8.11 -11.43 -3.62
C LEU A 286 7.01 -12.38 -3.13
N ASN A 287 5.77 -11.91 -3.00
CA ASN A 287 4.63 -12.78 -2.74
C ASN A 287 4.26 -13.56 -4.01
N THR A 288 4.03 -14.85 -3.87
CA THR A 288 3.64 -15.74 -4.97
C THR A 288 2.62 -16.77 -4.50
N MET A 289 1.88 -17.36 -5.41
CA MET A 289 0.91 -18.44 -5.10
C MET A 289 1.55 -19.61 -4.35
N LYS A 290 2.79 -19.99 -4.69
CA LYS A 290 3.53 -21.06 -3.99
C LYS A 290 3.87 -20.68 -2.55
N LYS A 291 4.32 -19.44 -2.32
CA LYS A 291 4.59 -18.93 -0.97
C LYS A 291 3.29 -18.80 -0.17
N LEU A 292 2.21 -18.31 -0.77
CA LEU A 292 0.89 -18.25 -0.14
C LEU A 292 0.39 -19.64 0.29
N TYR A 293 0.52 -20.63 -0.59
CA TYR A 293 0.19 -22.04 -0.26
C TYR A 293 1.00 -22.53 0.96
N ASN A 294 2.32 -22.35 0.94
CA ASN A 294 3.18 -22.75 2.04
C ASN A 294 2.87 -21.98 3.32
N THR A 295 2.60 -20.68 3.22
CA THR A 295 2.22 -19.84 4.36
C THR A 295 0.94 -20.36 5.04
N LEU A 296 -0.09 -20.66 4.29
CA LEU A 296 -1.33 -21.23 4.82
C LEU A 296 -1.10 -22.65 5.40
N LYS A 297 -0.31 -23.48 4.71
CA LYS A 297 -0.04 -24.85 5.11
C LYS A 297 0.68 -24.95 6.46
N TYR A 298 1.72 -24.15 6.63
CA TYR A 298 2.59 -24.19 7.81
C TYR A 298 2.27 -23.09 8.83
N GLU A 299 1.39 -22.12 8.49
CA GLU A 299 1.03 -20.94 9.29
C GLU A 299 2.25 -20.10 9.68
N LEU A 300 3.17 -19.94 8.72
CA LEU A 300 4.44 -19.21 8.83
C LEU A 300 4.74 -18.49 7.52
N PRO A 301 5.56 -17.42 7.56
CA PRO A 301 6.03 -16.70 8.75
C PRO A 301 4.93 -15.82 9.37
N GLU A 302 4.96 -15.69 10.69
CA GLU A 302 4.06 -14.79 11.41
C GLU A 302 4.71 -13.42 11.61
N VAL A 303 3.93 -12.37 11.44
CA VAL A 303 4.33 -10.99 11.73
C VAL A 303 4.30 -10.76 13.23
N ILE A 304 5.45 -10.40 13.79
CA ILE A 304 5.61 -10.07 15.20
C ILE A 304 5.94 -8.58 15.32
N VAL A 305 5.24 -7.88 16.20
CA VAL A 305 5.53 -6.50 16.54
C VAL A 305 5.88 -6.44 18.01
N ASP A 306 6.95 -5.71 18.34
CA ASP A 306 7.31 -5.47 19.74
C ASP A 306 6.13 -4.86 20.51
N LYS A 307 5.89 -5.35 21.72
CA LYS A 307 4.72 -4.97 22.51
C LYS A 307 4.68 -3.48 22.83
N GLU A 308 5.81 -2.89 23.23
CA GLU A 308 5.88 -1.46 23.58
C GLU A 308 5.67 -0.58 22.33
N ILE A 309 6.18 -1.02 21.20
CA ILE A 309 5.95 -0.35 19.90
C ILE A 309 4.48 -0.46 19.51
N ALA A 310 3.88 -1.64 19.61
CA ALA A 310 2.47 -1.85 19.28
C ALA A 310 1.53 -1.01 20.14
N GLU A 311 1.78 -0.93 21.47
CA GLU A 311 1.01 -0.12 22.41
C GLU A 311 1.06 1.40 22.10
N LYS A 312 2.15 1.89 21.52
CA LYS A 312 2.26 3.29 21.08
C LYS A 312 1.68 3.52 19.69
N ALA A 313 1.86 2.56 18.79
CA ALA A 313 1.46 2.69 17.38
C ALA A 313 -0.05 2.48 17.17
N ILE A 314 -0.75 1.83 18.10
CA ILE A 314 -2.20 1.57 17.95
C ILE A 314 -3.02 2.87 17.95
N GLU A 315 -2.68 3.85 18.79
CA GLU A 315 -3.46 5.09 18.91
C GLU A 315 -3.47 5.91 17.60
N PRO A 316 -2.33 6.22 16.95
CA PRO A 316 -2.34 6.93 15.68
C PRO A 316 -3.00 6.16 14.54
N ILE A 317 -2.94 4.83 14.54
CA ILE A 317 -3.64 3.98 13.57
C ILE A 317 -5.15 4.03 13.82
N GLN A 318 -5.60 3.87 15.09
CA GLN A 318 -7.01 3.93 15.44
C GLN A 318 -7.61 5.30 15.11
N ARG A 319 -6.88 6.38 15.40
CA ARG A 319 -7.29 7.75 15.04
C ARG A 319 -7.51 7.92 13.54
N MET A 320 -6.65 7.33 12.72
CA MET A 320 -6.85 7.29 11.26
C MET A 320 -8.17 6.58 10.90
N LEU A 321 -8.43 5.42 11.49
CA LEU A 321 -9.64 4.63 11.22
C LEU A 321 -10.90 5.38 11.65
N ASP A 322 -10.88 5.99 12.84
CA ASP A 322 -12.01 6.72 13.41
C ASP A 322 -12.36 7.97 12.58
N ILE A 323 -11.34 8.76 12.20
CA ILE A 323 -11.54 9.93 11.33
C ILE A 323 -12.08 9.48 9.97
N SER A 324 -11.51 8.43 9.37
CA SER A 324 -11.98 7.91 8.08
C SER A 324 -13.43 7.44 8.15
N ALA A 325 -13.80 6.72 9.22
CA ALA A 325 -15.17 6.28 9.44
C ALA A 325 -16.14 7.46 9.60
N SER A 326 -15.74 8.51 10.33
CA SER A 326 -16.56 9.73 10.52
C SER A 326 -16.80 10.51 9.23
N LEU A 327 -15.86 10.39 8.27
CA LEU A 327 -15.92 11.04 6.95
C LEU A 327 -16.56 10.16 5.88
N GLY A 328 -16.90 8.92 6.20
CA GLY A 328 -17.49 7.96 5.26
C GLY A 328 -16.52 7.45 4.18
N ILE A 329 -15.24 7.38 4.52
CA ILE A 329 -14.15 6.91 3.64
C ILE A 329 -13.41 5.70 4.23
#